data_030d35032d23ba9216bc9460ae3e3cdc
#
_entry.id   030d35032d23ba9216bc9460ae3e3cdc
#
_cell.length_a   1.000
_cell.length_b   1.000
_cell.length_c   1.000
_cell.angle_alpha   90.00
_cell.angle_beta   90.00
_cell.angle_gamma   90.00
#
_symmetry.space_group_name_H-M   'P 1'
#
loop_
_entity.id
_entity.type
_entity.pdbx_description
1 polymer ?
#
loop_
_entity_poly.entity_id
_entity_poly.type
_entity_poly.pdbx_seq_one_letter_code
_entity_poly.pdbx_strand_id
1 'polypeptide(L)'
;MLRRSLDSRVVFATMRTGALIAGLVAMLALGGCGGEDESPADPGDPGGAQLGGSLTYSRGGGIEGRMDKLVVQPDGTASLTTKAGERSVKLDAAQVQALADEVERADLPSLPEDSTAGRPQPDALGYRVVYGGATVTTESGHIPERMGPLVATLDEIVERYGAE
;
A
#
# COMPACT_ATOMS: atom_id res chain seq x y z
N MET A 1 -43.63 26.46 -5.56
CA MET A 1 -43.25 26.58 -4.12
C MET A 1 -41.78 26.48 -3.94
N LEU A 2 -41.24 27.58 -3.55
CA LEU A 2 -39.85 27.87 -3.18
C LEU A 2 -39.35 27.03 -1.99
N ARG A 3 -38.05 26.69 -1.96
CA ARG A 3 -37.12 26.86 -0.83
C ARG A 3 -35.82 26.10 -1.15
N ARG A 4 -34.83 26.77 -1.24
CA ARG A 4 -33.74 27.45 -0.44
C ARG A 4 -32.50 26.58 -0.37
N SER A 5 -31.57 26.98 -1.15
CA SER A 5 -30.16 27.25 -0.95
C SER A 5 -29.69 27.24 0.52
N LEU A 6 -28.62 26.48 0.80
CA LEU A 6 -27.74 26.74 1.92
C LEU A 6 -26.29 26.53 1.43
N ASP A 7 -25.70 27.66 1.04
CA ASP A 7 -24.27 27.89 0.96
C ASP A 7 -23.65 27.69 2.36
N SER A 8 -22.68 26.83 2.49
CA SER A 8 -21.77 26.83 3.64
C SER A 8 -20.34 26.97 3.12
N ARG A 9 -19.94 28.21 2.93
CA ARG A 9 -18.55 28.61 2.78
C ARG A 9 -17.86 28.46 4.13
N VAL A 10 -17.00 27.48 4.26
CA VAL A 10 -16.04 27.42 5.37
C VAL A 10 -14.74 28.08 4.92
N VAL A 11 -14.54 29.25 5.45
CA VAL A 11 -13.30 30.05 5.33
C VAL A 11 -12.30 29.50 6.33
N PHE A 12 -11.21 28.89 5.88
CA PHE A 12 -10.07 28.60 6.74
C PHE A 12 -9.08 29.76 6.69
N ALA A 13 -8.99 30.44 7.82
CA ALA A 13 -8.07 31.51 8.11
C ALA A 13 -6.63 30.97 8.26
N THR A 14 -5.74 31.57 7.52
CA THR A 14 -4.30 31.50 7.65
C THR A 14 -3.82 32.05 8.99
N MET A 15 -3.05 31.28 9.75
CA MET A 15 -2.25 31.81 10.86
C MET A 15 -0.77 31.58 10.56
N ARG A 16 -0.12 32.68 10.13
CA ARG A 16 1.32 32.83 10.11
C ARG A 16 1.76 33.23 11.50
N THR A 17 2.72 32.54 12.07
CA THR A 17 3.52 33.10 13.16
C THR A 17 4.96 32.64 12.98
N GLY A 18 5.81 33.61 12.70
CA GLY A 18 7.25 33.46 12.65
C GLY A 18 7.86 33.50 14.05
N ALA A 19 9.00 32.88 14.20
CA ALA A 19 9.98 33.22 15.23
C ALA A 19 11.38 32.91 14.71
N LEU A 20 12.11 33.96 14.42
CA LEU A 20 13.55 34.03 14.28
C LEU A 20 14.18 33.88 15.65
N ILE A 21 15.11 32.94 15.83
CA ILE A 21 16.11 33.02 16.92
C ILE A 21 17.48 32.75 16.30
N ALA A 22 18.22 33.83 16.19
CA ALA A 22 19.65 33.83 15.97
C ALA A 22 20.36 33.54 17.29
N GLY A 23 21.22 32.54 17.29
CA GLY A 23 22.08 32.21 18.42
C GLY A 23 23.46 31.80 17.96
N LEU A 24 24.33 32.79 17.87
CA LEU A 24 25.77 32.67 17.61
C LEU A 24 26.44 32.33 18.93
N VAL A 25 27.08 31.15 19.06
CA VAL A 25 28.10 30.90 20.08
C VAL A 25 29.27 30.18 19.44
N ALA A 26 30.34 30.94 19.30
CA ALA A 26 31.67 30.41 18.99
C ALA A 26 32.31 29.93 20.30
N MET A 27 32.79 28.68 20.35
CA MET A 27 33.81 28.27 21.31
C MET A 27 34.82 27.33 20.61
N LEU A 28 36.01 27.86 20.48
CA LEU A 28 37.23 27.08 20.25
C LEU A 28 37.55 26.28 21.51
N ALA A 29 37.80 24.99 21.33
CA ALA A 29 38.65 24.24 22.24
C ALA A 29 39.51 23.23 21.46
N LEU A 30 40.76 23.42 21.52
CA LEU A 30 41.81 22.50 21.04
C LEU A 30 41.90 21.25 21.93
N GLY A 31 42.22 20.13 21.31
CA GLY A 31 42.97 19.08 21.96
C GLY A 31 42.28 17.75 22.14
N GLY A 32 42.80 16.70 21.52
CA GLY A 32 42.55 15.33 21.87
C GLY A 32 42.66 14.38 20.69
N CYS A 33 43.88 14.00 20.30
CA CYS A 33 44.11 12.74 19.59
C CYS A 33 43.71 11.57 20.48
N GLY A 34 43.01 10.61 19.89
CA GLY A 34 42.93 9.30 20.48
C GLY A 34 41.60 8.59 20.17
N GLY A 35 41.71 7.50 19.43
CA GLY A 35 40.67 6.47 19.34
C GLY A 35 39.86 6.54 18.04
N GLU A 36 40.41 5.94 16.99
CA GLU A 36 39.61 5.39 15.90
C GLU A 36 38.84 4.17 16.44
N ASP A 37 37.77 4.41 17.16
CA ASP A 37 36.68 3.47 17.17
C ASP A 37 35.89 3.72 15.87
N GLU A 38 36.40 3.12 14.79
CA GLU A 38 35.52 2.77 13.66
C GLU A 38 34.49 1.80 14.21
N SER A 39 33.43 2.35 14.82
CA SER A 39 32.15 1.68 14.80
C SER A 39 31.91 1.30 13.34
N PRO A 40 31.84 -0.02 13.01
CA PRO A 40 31.47 -0.40 11.66
C PRO A 40 30.17 0.37 11.39
N ALA A 41 30.23 1.30 10.42
CA ALA A 41 29.04 1.90 9.87
C ALA A 41 28.15 0.71 9.59
N ASP A 42 27.06 0.62 10.35
CA ASP A 42 25.95 -0.24 10.05
C ASP A 42 25.72 -0.03 8.55
N PRO A 43 25.92 -1.06 7.68
CA PRO A 43 25.68 -0.90 6.27
C PRO A 43 24.23 -0.45 6.18
N GLY A 44 24.06 0.88 6.07
CA GLY A 44 22.77 1.56 6.15
C GLY A 44 21.81 0.73 5.33
N ASP A 45 20.75 0.32 5.98
CA ASP A 45 19.63 -0.39 5.38
C ASP A 45 19.42 0.24 3.99
N PRO A 46 19.76 -0.45 2.88
CA PRO A 46 19.64 0.13 1.56
C PRO A 46 18.16 0.39 1.41
N GLY A 47 17.72 1.64 1.59
CA GLY A 47 16.37 2.14 1.74
C GLY A 47 15.37 1.15 1.13
N GLY A 48 14.96 0.18 1.95
CA GLY A 48 14.24 -1.00 1.49
C GLY A 48 13.02 -0.52 0.75
N ALA A 49 12.74 -1.10 -0.40
CA ALA A 49 11.54 -0.81 -1.16
C ALA A 49 10.36 -0.81 -0.20
N GLN A 50 9.58 0.26 -0.19
CA GLN A 50 8.43 0.41 0.68
C GLN A 50 7.19 0.77 -0.15
N LEU A 51 6.06 0.21 0.23
CA LEU A 51 4.78 0.67 -0.27
C LEU A 51 4.45 2.03 0.34
N GLY A 52 3.84 2.94 -0.44
CA GLY A 52 3.38 4.24 0.05
C GLY A 52 2.25 4.16 1.08
N GLY A 53 1.74 2.96 1.38
CA GLY A 53 0.67 2.69 2.34
C GLY A 53 0.34 1.21 2.42
N SER A 54 -0.59 0.84 3.31
CA SER A 54 -1.07 -0.54 3.38
C SER A 54 -1.90 -0.89 2.15
N LEU A 55 -1.68 -2.09 1.60
CA LEU A 55 -2.46 -2.67 0.51
C LEU A 55 -3.30 -3.83 1.04
N THR A 56 -4.58 -3.83 0.72
CA THR A 56 -5.45 -4.98 1.00
C THR A 56 -5.91 -5.59 -0.33
N TYR A 57 -5.70 -6.87 -0.48
CA TYR A 57 -6.19 -7.68 -1.58
C TYR A 57 -7.11 -8.77 -1.05
N SER A 58 -8.23 -8.98 -1.72
CA SER A 58 -9.12 -10.10 -1.43
C SER A 58 -9.55 -10.76 -2.72
N ARG A 59 -9.61 -12.08 -2.72
CA ARG A 59 -10.21 -12.86 -3.80
C ARG A 59 -11.19 -13.87 -3.23
N GLY A 60 -12.32 -14.03 -3.91
CA GLY A 60 -13.36 -14.91 -3.40
C GLY A 60 -14.26 -15.44 -4.49
N GLY A 61 -14.90 -16.59 -4.25
CA GLY A 61 -15.78 -17.24 -5.20
C GLY A 61 -15.09 -18.29 -6.06
N GLY A 62 -15.51 -18.38 -7.33
CA GLY A 62 -15.07 -19.44 -8.22
C GLY A 62 -15.63 -20.81 -7.80
N ILE A 63 -15.41 -21.84 -8.63
CA ILE A 63 -15.90 -23.22 -8.41
C ILE A 63 -15.37 -23.79 -7.08
N GLU A 64 -14.14 -23.44 -6.68
CA GLU A 64 -13.51 -23.87 -5.44
C GLU A 64 -14.00 -23.09 -4.20
N GLY A 65 -14.80 -22.05 -4.40
CA GLY A 65 -15.29 -21.17 -3.36
C GLY A 65 -14.15 -20.53 -2.56
N ARG A 66 -13.15 -19.98 -3.24
CA ARG A 66 -11.98 -19.34 -2.60
C ARG A 66 -12.39 -18.23 -1.64
N MET A 67 -11.60 -18.03 -0.60
CA MET A 67 -11.77 -16.94 0.39
C MET A 67 -10.39 -16.57 0.91
N ASP A 68 -9.64 -15.81 0.10
CA ASP A 68 -8.30 -15.40 0.45
C ASP A 68 -8.27 -13.89 0.67
N LYS A 69 -7.52 -13.46 1.68
CA LYS A 69 -7.28 -12.05 1.99
C LYS A 69 -5.80 -11.85 2.34
N LEU A 70 -5.15 -10.96 1.61
CA LEU A 70 -3.77 -10.55 1.85
C LEU A 70 -3.77 -9.07 2.25
N VAL A 71 -3.12 -8.75 3.37
CA VAL A 71 -2.89 -7.37 3.81
C VAL A 71 -1.38 -7.17 3.88
N VAL A 72 -0.85 -6.28 3.05
CA VAL A 72 0.58 -5.95 3.00
C VAL A 72 0.81 -4.59 3.63
N GLN A 73 1.71 -4.52 4.61
CA GLN A 73 2.14 -3.28 5.25
C GLN A 73 3.24 -2.59 4.43
N PRO A 74 3.48 -1.28 4.63
CA PRO A 74 4.52 -0.54 3.91
C PRO A 74 5.90 -1.17 3.96
N ASP A 75 6.25 -1.81 5.07
CA ASP A 75 7.53 -2.46 5.31
C ASP A 75 7.64 -3.88 4.70
N GLY A 76 6.61 -4.35 4.00
CA GLY A 76 6.54 -5.69 3.42
C GLY A 76 6.11 -6.79 4.41
N THR A 77 5.79 -6.45 5.66
CA THR A 77 5.09 -7.41 6.54
C THR A 77 3.68 -7.65 6.02
N ALA A 78 3.24 -8.89 5.95
CA ALA A 78 1.93 -9.21 5.42
C ALA A 78 1.19 -10.24 6.30
N SER A 79 -0.13 -10.13 6.30
CA SER A 79 -1.04 -11.15 6.87
C SER A 79 -1.83 -11.76 5.72
N LEU A 80 -1.76 -13.09 5.62
CA LEU A 80 -2.50 -13.88 4.63
C LEU A 80 -3.53 -14.74 5.36
N THR A 81 -4.80 -14.52 5.08
CA THR A 81 -5.92 -15.34 5.53
C THR A 81 -6.42 -16.17 4.37
N THR A 82 -6.52 -17.48 4.54
CA THR A 82 -7.08 -18.43 3.58
C THR A 82 -8.09 -19.34 4.29
N LYS A 83 -8.69 -20.29 3.58
CA LYS A 83 -9.52 -21.34 4.23
C LYS A 83 -8.73 -22.18 5.23
N ALA A 84 -7.42 -22.30 5.08
CA ALA A 84 -6.56 -23.04 6.00
C ALA A 84 -6.24 -22.27 7.29
N GLY A 85 -6.53 -20.98 7.35
CA GLY A 85 -6.29 -20.12 8.50
C GLY A 85 -5.54 -18.84 8.12
N GLU A 86 -5.02 -18.18 9.15
CA GLU A 86 -4.25 -16.94 9.02
C GLU A 86 -2.77 -17.19 9.32
N ARG A 87 -1.91 -16.53 8.58
CA ARG A 87 -0.46 -16.57 8.79
C ARG A 87 0.20 -15.21 8.52
N SER A 88 1.30 -14.95 9.21
CA SER A 88 2.16 -13.80 8.93
C SER A 88 3.22 -14.19 7.91
N VAL A 89 3.45 -13.30 6.97
CA VAL A 89 4.40 -13.43 5.88
C VAL A 89 5.31 -12.21 5.86
N LYS A 90 6.56 -12.39 5.48
CA LYS A 90 7.47 -11.29 5.19
C LYS A 90 7.85 -11.35 3.71
N LEU A 91 7.45 -10.34 2.97
CA LEU A 91 7.87 -10.16 1.58
C LEU A 91 9.33 -9.69 1.55
N ASP A 92 10.12 -10.19 0.63
CA ASP A 92 11.47 -9.69 0.39
C ASP A 92 11.43 -8.32 -0.32
N ALA A 93 12.58 -7.63 -0.36
CA ALA A 93 12.67 -6.29 -0.94
C ALA A 93 12.29 -6.26 -2.43
N ALA A 94 12.61 -7.32 -3.18
CA ALA A 94 12.27 -7.42 -4.60
C ALA A 94 10.75 -7.59 -4.81
N GLN A 95 10.10 -8.37 -3.96
CA GLN A 95 8.65 -8.53 -3.99
C GLN A 95 7.93 -7.23 -3.62
N VAL A 96 8.42 -6.51 -2.60
CA VAL A 96 7.84 -5.21 -2.22
C VAL A 96 8.02 -4.19 -3.33
N GLN A 97 9.21 -4.15 -3.97
CA GLN A 97 9.47 -3.26 -5.10
C GLN A 97 8.55 -3.57 -6.29
N ALA A 98 8.47 -4.84 -6.68
CA ALA A 98 7.59 -5.27 -7.77
C ALA A 98 6.12 -4.87 -7.50
N LEU A 99 5.67 -5.07 -6.25
CA LEU A 99 4.31 -4.71 -5.86
C LEU A 99 4.09 -3.19 -5.89
N ALA A 100 5.06 -2.39 -5.45
CA ALA A 100 5.00 -0.93 -5.52
C ALA A 100 4.90 -0.44 -6.96
N ASP A 101 5.72 -0.99 -7.85
CA ASP A 101 5.72 -0.65 -9.28
C ASP A 101 4.38 -1.01 -9.95
N GLU A 102 3.77 -2.15 -9.59
CA GLU A 102 2.48 -2.55 -10.15
C GLU A 102 1.33 -1.70 -9.61
N VAL A 103 1.37 -1.32 -8.33
CA VAL A 103 0.38 -0.41 -7.74
C VAL A 103 0.42 0.96 -8.43
N GLU A 104 1.63 1.50 -8.68
CA GLU A 104 1.79 2.77 -9.38
C GLU A 104 1.27 2.68 -10.82
N ARG A 105 1.60 1.61 -11.56
CA ARG A 105 1.13 1.40 -12.94
C ARG A 105 -0.37 1.20 -13.03
N ALA A 106 -0.97 0.52 -12.06
CA ALA A 106 -2.41 0.28 -12.01
C ALA A 106 -3.21 1.57 -11.88
N ASP A 107 -2.65 2.60 -11.19
CA ASP A 107 -3.30 3.89 -10.98
C ASP A 107 -4.76 3.71 -10.50
N LEU A 108 -4.89 2.97 -9.39
CA LEU A 108 -6.20 2.56 -8.85
C LEU A 108 -7.21 3.71 -8.72
N PRO A 109 -6.82 4.96 -8.32
CA PRO A 109 -7.75 6.07 -8.24
C PRO A 109 -8.41 6.45 -9.57
N SER A 110 -7.78 6.11 -10.71
CA SER A 110 -8.32 6.38 -12.04
C SER A 110 -9.29 5.30 -12.55
N LEU A 111 -9.37 4.17 -11.85
CA LEU A 111 -10.22 3.04 -12.24
C LEU A 111 -11.63 3.17 -11.65
N PRO A 112 -12.65 2.60 -12.33
CA PRO A 112 -13.97 2.47 -11.74
C PRO A 112 -13.91 1.66 -10.43
N GLU A 113 -14.66 2.09 -9.42
CA GLU A 113 -14.76 1.36 -8.15
C GLU A 113 -15.34 -0.06 -8.34
N ASP A 114 -16.22 -0.21 -9.32
CA ASP A 114 -16.82 -1.49 -9.71
C ASP A 114 -16.65 -1.71 -11.22
N SER A 115 -15.98 -2.79 -11.57
CA SER A 115 -15.74 -3.25 -12.94
C SER A 115 -16.26 -4.68 -13.14
N THR A 116 -17.29 -5.10 -12.41
CA THR A 116 -17.96 -6.39 -12.59
C THR A 116 -18.91 -6.38 -13.79
N ALA A 117 -19.33 -7.56 -14.26
CA ALA A 117 -20.28 -7.68 -15.40
C ALA A 117 -21.70 -7.18 -15.11
N GLY A 118 -21.97 -6.69 -13.89
CA GLY A 118 -23.30 -6.25 -13.44
C GLY A 118 -24.30 -7.40 -13.24
N ARG A 119 -23.93 -8.64 -13.55
CA ARG A 119 -24.66 -9.87 -13.21
C ARG A 119 -23.72 -10.84 -12.51
N PRO A 120 -24.08 -11.36 -11.33
CA PRO A 120 -23.26 -12.36 -10.66
C PRO A 120 -23.01 -13.56 -11.59
N GLN A 121 -21.76 -13.90 -11.84
CA GLN A 121 -21.38 -15.12 -12.53
C GLN A 121 -20.99 -16.15 -11.47
N PRO A 122 -21.73 -17.26 -11.33
CA PRO A 122 -21.51 -18.21 -10.23
C PRO A 122 -20.09 -18.77 -10.15
N ASP A 123 -19.43 -18.88 -11.32
CA ASP A 123 -18.09 -19.45 -11.44
C ASP A 123 -16.98 -18.39 -11.51
N ALA A 124 -17.34 -17.11 -11.48
CA ALA A 124 -16.36 -16.04 -11.51
C ALA A 124 -15.63 -15.92 -10.18
N LEU A 125 -14.33 -15.69 -10.26
CA LEU A 125 -13.52 -15.31 -9.12
C LEU A 125 -13.57 -13.78 -9.00
N GLY A 126 -14.09 -13.30 -7.88
CA GLY A 126 -14.15 -11.88 -7.55
C GLY A 126 -12.86 -11.40 -6.92
N TYR A 127 -12.45 -10.19 -7.25
CA TYR A 127 -11.25 -9.53 -6.73
C TYR A 127 -11.60 -8.17 -6.14
N ARG A 128 -10.94 -7.82 -5.07
CA ARG A 128 -11.02 -6.49 -4.47
C ARG A 128 -9.63 -6.03 -4.05
N VAL A 129 -9.23 -4.85 -4.51
CA VAL A 129 -7.98 -4.19 -4.13
C VAL A 129 -8.32 -2.86 -3.47
N VAL A 130 -7.68 -2.61 -2.32
CA VAL A 130 -7.77 -1.35 -1.58
C VAL A 130 -6.37 -0.81 -1.34
N TYR A 131 -6.10 0.39 -1.82
CA TYR A 131 -4.82 1.06 -1.63
C TYR A 131 -4.96 2.58 -1.79
N GLY A 132 -4.28 3.36 -0.94
CA GLY A 132 -4.26 4.82 -1.04
C GLY A 132 -5.65 5.49 -0.97
N GLY A 133 -6.61 4.86 -0.29
CA GLY A 133 -7.99 5.34 -0.22
C GLY A 133 -8.86 4.92 -1.41
N ALA A 134 -8.29 4.39 -2.49
CA ALA A 134 -9.05 3.83 -3.60
C ALA A 134 -9.47 2.38 -3.31
N THR A 135 -10.62 2.00 -3.81
CA THR A 135 -11.15 0.63 -3.81
C THR A 135 -11.55 0.28 -5.23
N VAL A 136 -11.07 -0.87 -5.72
CA VAL A 136 -11.50 -1.42 -7.01
C VAL A 136 -11.98 -2.84 -6.79
N THR A 137 -13.23 -3.09 -7.22
CA THR A 137 -13.84 -4.42 -7.21
C THR A 137 -14.03 -4.87 -8.67
N THR A 138 -13.64 -6.10 -8.96
CA THR A 138 -13.75 -6.68 -10.30
C THR A 138 -13.92 -8.20 -10.21
N GLU A 139 -14.05 -8.87 -11.36
CA GLU A 139 -14.17 -10.31 -11.44
C GLU A 139 -13.35 -10.88 -12.61
N SER A 140 -13.10 -12.17 -12.61
CA SER A 140 -12.41 -12.85 -13.71
C SER A 140 -13.15 -12.59 -15.02
N GLY A 141 -12.39 -12.18 -16.08
CA GLY A 141 -12.93 -11.76 -17.36
C GLY A 141 -13.28 -10.26 -17.47
N HIS A 142 -13.27 -9.51 -16.37
CA HIS A 142 -13.57 -8.07 -16.33
C HIS A 142 -12.49 -7.23 -15.62
N ILE A 143 -11.32 -7.84 -15.37
CA ILE A 143 -10.20 -7.12 -14.75
C ILE A 143 -9.75 -5.99 -15.69
N PRO A 144 -9.74 -4.72 -15.23
CA PRO A 144 -9.19 -3.62 -16.03
C PRO A 144 -7.77 -3.93 -16.49
N GLU A 145 -7.43 -3.64 -17.73
CA GLU A 145 -6.13 -4.01 -18.34
C GLU A 145 -4.94 -3.55 -17.47
N ARG A 146 -5.00 -2.31 -16.96
CA ARG A 146 -3.94 -1.74 -16.12
C ARG A 146 -3.80 -2.42 -14.76
N MET A 147 -4.87 -3.03 -14.26
CA MET A 147 -4.89 -3.75 -12.98
C MET A 147 -4.46 -5.22 -13.11
N GLY A 148 -4.47 -5.77 -14.33
CA GLY A 148 -4.14 -7.17 -14.59
C GLY A 148 -2.79 -7.61 -14.00
N PRO A 149 -1.67 -6.89 -14.28
CA PRO A 149 -0.36 -7.22 -13.71
C PRO A 149 -0.33 -7.19 -12.18
N LEU A 150 -0.98 -6.19 -11.55
CA LEU A 150 -1.09 -6.11 -10.09
C LEU A 150 -1.83 -7.32 -9.51
N VAL A 151 -2.97 -7.70 -10.09
CA VAL A 151 -3.73 -8.89 -9.65
C VAL A 151 -2.89 -10.15 -9.80
N ALA A 152 -2.15 -10.30 -10.92
CA ALA A 152 -1.29 -11.46 -11.14
C ALA A 152 -0.17 -11.55 -10.07
N THR A 153 0.48 -10.44 -9.74
CA THR A 153 1.51 -10.38 -8.70
C THR A 153 0.92 -10.73 -7.32
N LEU A 154 -0.26 -10.24 -7.00
CA LEU A 154 -0.93 -10.54 -5.73
C LEU A 154 -1.38 -12.01 -5.65
N ASP A 155 -1.88 -12.57 -6.76
CA ASP A 155 -2.20 -13.98 -6.86
C ASP A 155 -0.97 -14.86 -6.66
N GLU A 156 0.17 -14.52 -7.27
CA GLU A 156 1.41 -15.26 -7.09
C GLU A 156 1.86 -15.27 -5.61
N ILE A 157 1.75 -14.14 -4.91
CA ILE A 157 2.05 -14.05 -3.48
C ILE A 157 1.12 -14.97 -2.67
N VAL A 158 -0.19 -14.90 -2.92
CA VAL A 158 -1.18 -15.73 -2.23
C VAL A 158 -0.95 -17.22 -2.50
N GLU A 159 -0.65 -17.62 -3.75
CA GLU A 159 -0.38 -19.02 -4.12
C GLU A 159 0.91 -19.53 -3.43
N ARG A 160 1.98 -18.72 -3.47
CA ARG A 160 3.28 -19.09 -2.88
C ARG A 160 3.18 -19.33 -1.37
N TYR A 161 2.52 -18.44 -0.66
CA TYR A 161 2.44 -18.48 0.80
C TYR A 161 1.17 -19.15 1.31
N GLY A 162 0.19 -19.40 0.47
CA GLY A 162 -1.05 -20.09 0.83
C GLY A 162 -0.96 -21.61 0.80
N ALA A 163 0.02 -22.16 0.07
CA ALA A 163 0.21 -23.60 -0.09
C ALA A 163 1.04 -24.27 1.04
N GLU A 164 1.70 -23.45 1.90
CA GLU A 164 2.47 -23.92 3.06
C GLU A 164 1.58 -24.05 4.30
#